data_9601763c5dd403572bc3e200954cc30d
#
_entry.id   9601763c5dd403572bc3e200954cc30d
#
_cell.length_a   1.000
_cell.length_b   1.000
_cell.length_c   1.000
_cell.angle_alpha   90.00
_cell.angle_beta   90.00
_cell.angle_gamma   90.00
#
_symmetry.space_group_name_H-M   'P 1'
#
loop_
_entity.id
_entity.type
_entity.pdbx_description
1 polymer ?
#
loop_
_entity_poly.entity_id
_entity_poly.type
_entity_poly.pdbx_seq_one_letter_code
_entity_poly.pdbx_strand_id
1 'polypeptide(L)'
;MLFRSVPDDGTKVVVPLQRSVIFTTAHANLVEMLKAPRAIAGVADLRYMIIPDVQRRAHRKGGIVDCGDAMKPDIERIIDLRADAILLSPFENSGGYGRLEQIGIPLIECADYMETSALGRAEWMKFYGLLYGKEHEADSLFTVVEQNYKSLSKQASHSKITRSVLPDRKVGAVWYLPGGESSIGLLYKDAHGRYAYSNDKHSGSLT
;
A
#
# COMPACT_ATOMS: atom_id res chain seq x y z
N MET A 1 13.81 9.92 20.45
CA MET A 1 15.21 9.45 20.44
C MET A 1 15.93 10.22 19.34
N LEU A 2 16.88 11.07 19.67
CA LEU A 2 17.63 11.82 18.64
C LEU A 2 18.82 10.95 18.23
N PHE A 3 18.82 10.46 17.00
CA PHE A 3 20.00 9.82 16.42
C PHE A 3 21.08 10.87 16.21
N ARG A 4 22.24 10.67 16.81
CA ARG A 4 23.41 11.57 16.63
C ARG A 4 24.13 11.35 15.31
N SER A 5 23.89 10.24 14.63
CA SER A 5 24.44 9.89 13.32
C SER A 5 23.45 9.05 12.52
N VAL A 6 23.47 9.21 11.22
CA VAL A 6 22.77 8.30 10.30
C VAL A 6 23.62 7.03 10.20
N PRO A 7 23.02 5.80 10.25
CA PRO A 7 23.76 4.58 9.95
C PRO A 7 24.40 4.64 8.57
N ASP A 8 25.61 4.12 8.43
CA ASP A 8 26.37 4.20 7.16
C ASP A 8 25.71 3.41 6.03
N ASP A 9 24.86 2.41 6.37
CA ASP A 9 24.09 1.57 5.47
C ASP A 9 22.64 2.03 5.28
N GLY A 10 22.26 3.15 5.90
CA GLY A 10 20.88 3.67 5.86
C GLY A 10 20.62 4.59 4.66
N THR A 11 19.46 4.47 4.08
CA THR A 11 18.95 5.42 3.08
C THR A 11 18.33 6.64 3.78
N LYS A 12 18.87 7.83 3.52
CA LYS A 12 18.34 9.07 4.07
C LYS A 12 17.19 9.59 3.22
N VAL A 13 16.03 9.73 3.84
CA VAL A 13 14.85 10.36 3.22
C VAL A 13 14.57 11.68 3.94
N VAL A 14 14.45 12.76 3.17
CA VAL A 14 14.09 14.07 3.72
C VAL A 14 12.58 14.21 3.71
N VAL A 15 11.97 14.47 4.86
CA VAL A 15 10.52 14.65 5.01
C VAL A 15 10.21 16.10 5.43
N PRO A 16 9.04 16.65 5.06
CA PRO A 16 8.00 16.02 4.25
C PRO A 16 8.35 15.95 2.76
N LEU A 17 7.97 14.85 2.11
CA LEU A 17 8.11 14.67 0.67
C LEU A 17 7.28 15.72 -0.08
N GLN A 18 7.89 16.38 -1.07
CA GLN A 18 7.25 17.39 -1.91
C GLN A 18 7.02 16.90 -3.35
N ARG A 19 7.85 15.96 -3.79
CA ARG A 19 7.84 15.42 -5.16
C ARG A 19 8.12 13.92 -5.14
N SER A 20 7.08 13.11 -5.08
CA SER A 20 7.21 11.65 -5.08
C SER A 20 6.76 11.05 -6.41
N VAL A 21 7.40 9.93 -6.77
CA VAL A 21 6.93 9.03 -7.84
C VAL A 21 6.30 7.81 -7.16
N ILE A 22 5.08 7.45 -7.57
CA ILE A 22 4.31 6.39 -6.90
C ILE A 22 3.93 5.31 -7.90
N PHE A 23 4.26 4.06 -7.56
CA PHE A 23 4.11 2.93 -8.48
C PHE A 23 2.76 2.22 -8.37
N THR A 24 2.02 2.39 -7.29
CA THR A 24 0.75 1.67 -7.10
C THR A 24 -0.43 2.60 -6.85
N THR A 25 -1.59 2.22 -7.34
CA THR A 25 -2.85 2.95 -7.10
C THR A 25 -3.18 3.04 -5.60
N ALA A 26 -2.89 1.98 -4.83
CA ALA A 26 -3.17 1.95 -3.40
C ALA A 26 -2.39 3.05 -2.66
N HIS A 27 -1.09 3.17 -2.94
CA HIS A 27 -0.23 4.18 -2.32
C HIS A 27 -0.63 5.60 -2.76
N ALA A 28 -0.91 5.82 -4.04
CA ALA A 28 -1.38 7.11 -4.54
C ALA A 28 -2.69 7.53 -3.86
N ASN A 29 -3.63 6.59 -3.66
CA ASN A 29 -4.88 6.88 -2.99
C ASN A 29 -4.69 7.24 -1.50
N LEU A 30 -3.75 6.60 -0.80
CA LEU A 30 -3.42 6.99 0.58
C LEU A 30 -2.90 8.43 0.66
N VAL A 31 -2.03 8.83 -0.27
CA VAL A 31 -1.51 10.21 -0.33
C VAL A 31 -2.64 11.23 -0.60
N GLU A 32 -3.60 10.86 -1.45
CA GLU A 32 -4.82 11.67 -1.68
C GLU A 32 -5.66 11.80 -0.40
N MET A 33 -5.92 10.69 0.29
CA MET A 33 -6.69 10.66 1.54
C MET A 33 -6.04 11.51 2.64
N LEU A 34 -4.71 11.53 2.69
CA LEU A 34 -3.92 12.36 3.60
C LEU A 34 -3.86 13.85 3.19
N LYS A 35 -4.60 14.25 2.14
CA LYS A 35 -4.64 15.62 1.63
C LYS A 35 -3.27 16.15 1.18
N ALA A 36 -2.42 15.26 0.65
CA ALA A 36 -1.12 15.59 0.10
C ALA A 36 -0.99 15.35 -1.43
N PRO A 37 -2.06 15.52 -2.26
CA PRO A 37 -2.02 15.17 -3.68
C PRO A 37 -0.96 15.93 -4.47
N ARG A 38 -0.61 17.14 -4.02
CA ARG A 38 0.38 17.98 -4.72
C ARG A 38 1.79 17.39 -4.68
N ALA A 39 2.08 16.51 -3.71
CA ALA A 39 3.35 15.82 -3.60
C ALA A 39 3.50 14.67 -4.61
N ILE A 40 2.43 14.26 -5.31
CA ILE A 40 2.50 13.29 -6.40
C ILE A 40 2.99 14.02 -7.66
N ALA A 41 4.24 13.78 -8.05
CA ALA A 41 4.87 14.36 -9.22
C ALA A 41 4.83 13.42 -10.44
N GLY A 42 4.90 12.10 -10.20
CA GLY A 42 4.83 11.08 -11.23
C GLY A 42 4.18 9.80 -10.71
N VAL A 43 3.66 9.00 -11.62
CA VAL A 43 3.11 7.67 -11.32
C VAL A 43 3.56 6.68 -12.37
N ALA A 44 3.76 5.43 -11.98
CA ALA A 44 3.85 4.33 -12.92
C ALA A 44 2.45 3.80 -13.24
N ASP A 45 2.33 3.08 -14.37
CA ASP A 45 1.06 2.46 -14.77
C ASP A 45 -0.15 3.41 -14.76
N LEU A 46 0.02 4.64 -15.24
CA LEU A 46 -1.01 5.69 -15.22
C LEU A 46 -2.38 5.20 -15.71
N ARG A 47 -2.41 4.30 -16.70
CA ARG A 47 -3.65 3.72 -17.24
C ARG A 47 -4.48 2.96 -16.19
N TYR A 48 -3.84 2.46 -15.13
CA TYR A 48 -4.49 1.75 -14.02
C TYR A 48 -4.70 2.63 -12.78
N MET A 49 -4.17 3.85 -12.77
CA MET A 49 -4.37 4.84 -11.71
C MET A 49 -5.77 5.46 -11.80
N ILE A 50 -6.82 4.72 -11.44
CA ILE A 50 -8.23 5.13 -11.54
C ILE A 50 -8.63 6.16 -10.46
N ILE A 51 -7.72 7.04 -10.10
CA ILE A 51 -7.93 8.15 -9.16
C ILE A 51 -8.26 9.40 -9.97
N PRO A 52 -9.47 10.00 -9.83
CA PRO A 52 -9.91 11.10 -10.69
C PRO A 52 -8.98 12.31 -10.68
N ASP A 53 -8.37 12.67 -9.55
CA ASP A 53 -7.44 13.78 -9.47
C ASP A 53 -6.13 13.48 -10.21
N VAL A 54 -5.57 12.28 -10.03
CA VAL A 54 -4.36 11.83 -10.73
C VAL A 54 -4.58 11.89 -12.24
N GLN A 55 -5.67 11.32 -12.74
CA GLN A 55 -6.00 11.34 -14.16
C GLN A 55 -6.16 12.75 -14.70
N ARG A 56 -6.92 13.59 -14.02
CA ARG A 56 -7.13 14.99 -14.41
C ARG A 56 -5.82 15.78 -14.47
N ARG A 57 -4.91 15.56 -13.52
CA ARG A 57 -3.62 16.23 -13.45
C ARG A 57 -2.63 15.70 -14.47
N ALA A 58 -2.65 14.41 -14.77
CA ALA A 58 -1.78 13.82 -15.79
C ALA A 58 -2.05 14.39 -17.20
N HIS A 59 -3.29 14.83 -17.48
CA HIS A 59 -3.64 15.46 -18.76
C HIS A 59 -3.36 16.97 -18.81
N ARG A 60 -2.75 17.55 -17.76
CA ARG A 60 -2.40 18.99 -17.73
C ARG A 60 -0.90 19.18 -17.94
N LYS A 61 -0.54 20.24 -18.66
CA LYS A 61 0.87 20.65 -18.80
C LYS A 61 1.47 20.95 -17.42
N GLY A 62 2.60 20.32 -17.10
CA GLY A 62 3.25 20.46 -15.79
C GLY A 62 2.52 19.74 -14.64
N GLY A 63 1.60 18.84 -14.95
CA GLY A 63 0.91 18.01 -13.97
C GLY A 63 1.69 16.74 -13.58
N ILE A 64 0.97 15.66 -13.32
CA ILE A 64 1.58 14.35 -12.98
C ILE A 64 2.18 13.73 -14.25
N VAL A 65 3.41 13.24 -14.16
CA VAL A 65 4.11 12.59 -15.26
C VAL A 65 3.82 11.09 -15.24
N ASP A 66 3.50 10.54 -16.41
CA ASP A 66 3.46 9.10 -16.63
C ASP A 66 4.90 8.55 -16.73
N CYS A 67 5.31 7.79 -15.75
CA CYS A 67 6.63 7.18 -15.65
C CYS A 67 6.71 5.78 -16.28
N GLY A 68 5.72 5.39 -17.06
CA GLY A 68 5.69 4.13 -17.79
C GLY A 68 5.18 2.95 -16.96
N ASP A 69 5.55 1.75 -17.37
CA ASP A 69 5.17 0.50 -16.73
C ASP A 69 5.98 0.28 -15.43
N ALA A 70 5.33 -0.15 -14.34
CA ALA A 70 5.98 -0.36 -13.05
C ALA A 70 7.10 -1.42 -13.10
N MET A 71 7.00 -2.40 -14.00
CA MET A 71 8.04 -3.43 -14.19
C MET A 71 9.18 -2.96 -15.11
N LYS A 72 8.96 -1.92 -15.90
CA LYS A 72 9.93 -1.31 -16.81
C LYS A 72 9.74 0.20 -16.84
N PRO A 73 10.04 0.91 -15.75
CA PRO A 73 9.80 2.34 -15.65
C PRO A 73 10.72 3.15 -16.56
N ASP A 74 10.22 4.32 -16.98
CA ASP A 74 11.00 5.30 -17.74
C ASP A 74 11.93 6.06 -16.79
N ILE A 75 13.16 5.59 -16.70
CA ILE A 75 14.17 6.11 -15.78
C ILE A 75 14.50 7.58 -16.07
N GLU A 76 14.52 7.97 -17.34
CA GLU A 76 14.85 9.34 -17.73
C GLU A 76 13.79 10.33 -17.26
N ARG A 77 12.52 9.99 -17.41
CA ARG A 77 11.42 10.80 -16.88
C ARG A 77 11.46 10.91 -15.37
N ILE A 78 11.80 9.82 -14.66
CA ILE A 78 11.92 9.83 -13.21
C ILE A 78 13.05 10.76 -12.76
N ILE A 79 14.20 10.71 -13.41
CA ILE A 79 15.33 11.61 -13.14
C ILE A 79 14.94 13.08 -13.38
N ASP A 80 14.29 13.35 -14.52
CA ASP A 80 13.87 14.72 -14.88
C ASP A 80 12.88 15.31 -13.88
N LEU A 81 12.09 14.48 -13.21
CA LEU A 81 11.19 14.90 -12.15
C LEU A 81 11.92 15.43 -10.92
N ARG A 82 13.19 15.08 -10.71
CA ARG A 82 13.94 15.39 -9.48
C ARG A 82 13.12 15.03 -8.24
N ALA A 83 12.62 13.79 -8.22
CA ALA A 83 11.80 13.31 -7.13
C ALA A 83 12.59 13.17 -5.83
N ASP A 84 11.94 13.44 -4.69
CA ASP A 84 12.51 13.29 -3.35
C ASP A 84 12.60 11.80 -2.96
N ALA A 85 11.67 11.00 -3.48
CA ALA A 85 11.60 9.55 -3.27
C ALA A 85 10.72 8.86 -4.31
N ILE A 86 10.92 7.55 -4.45
CA ILE A 86 10.07 6.64 -5.22
C ILE A 86 9.41 5.67 -4.23
N LEU A 87 8.07 5.63 -4.22
CA LEU A 87 7.29 4.69 -3.41
C LEU A 87 6.85 3.52 -4.30
N LEU A 88 7.23 2.33 -3.88
CA LEU A 88 6.94 1.10 -4.62
C LEU A 88 6.61 -0.05 -3.65
N SER A 89 6.00 -1.11 -4.15
CA SER A 89 5.82 -2.33 -3.37
C SER A 89 7.03 -3.24 -3.56
N PRO A 90 7.56 -3.86 -2.47
CA PRO A 90 8.58 -4.88 -2.62
C PRO A 90 8.01 -6.04 -3.44
N PHE A 91 8.84 -6.65 -4.26
CA PHE A 91 8.45 -7.77 -5.10
C PHE A 91 9.23 -9.01 -4.68
N GLU A 92 8.56 -10.07 -4.27
CA GLU A 92 9.22 -11.35 -4.06
C GLU A 92 9.89 -11.79 -5.36
N ASN A 93 11.17 -12.12 -5.30
CA ASN A 93 11.99 -12.54 -6.44
C ASN A 93 12.32 -11.44 -7.47
N SER A 94 12.20 -10.16 -7.14
CA SER A 94 12.57 -9.09 -8.07
C SER A 94 14.08 -9.04 -8.36
N GLY A 95 14.90 -9.64 -7.53
CA GLY A 95 16.37 -9.54 -7.66
C GLY A 95 16.91 -8.12 -7.50
N GLY A 96 16.08 -7.21 -6.95
CA GLY A 96 16.34 -5.77 -6.84
C GLY A 96 15.56 -4.94 -7.87
N TYR A 97 15.74 -3.62 -7.82
CA TYR A 97 15.05 -2.66 -8.68
C TYR A 97 15.90 -2.20 -9.88
N GLY A 98 17.01 -2.88 -10.12
CA GLY A 98 17.87 -2.66 -11.26
C GLY A 98 18.37 -1.23 -11.39
N ARG A 99 18.07 -0.55 -12.50
CA ARG A 99 18.54 0.81 -12.75
C ARG A 99 17.96 1.85 -11.78
N LEU A 100 16.80 1.59 -11.15
CA LEU A 100 16.24 2.52 -10.15
C LEU A 100 17.15 2.68 -8.93
N GLU A 101 17.89 1.65 -8.53
CA GLU A 101 18.83 1.72 -7.41
C GLU A 101 20.04 2.61 -7.70
N GLN A 102 20.34 2.84 -8.98
CA GLN A 102 21.54 3.53 -9.43
C GLN A 102 21.33 5.02 -9.66
N ILE A 103 20.11 5.51 -9.62
CA ILE A 103 19.80 6.91 -9.95
C ILE A 103 19.90 7.87 -8.77
N GLY A 104 20.22 7.37 -7.58
CA GLY A 104 20.42 8.19 -6.38
C GLY A 104 19.16 8.80 -5.78
N ILE A 105 17.96 8.40 -6.23
CA ILE A 105 16.69 8.78 -5.63
C ILE A 105 16.32 7.71 -4.61
N PRO A 106 15.97 8.06 -3.35
CA PRO A 106 15.59 7.10 -2.34
C PRO A 106 14.42 6.22 -2.79
N LEU A 107 14.56 4.90 -2.66
CA LEU A 107 13.49 3.94 -2.86
C LEU A 107 12.85 3.63 -1.51
N ILE A 108 11.53 3.78 -1.42
CA ILE A 108 10.74 3.49 -0.22
C ILE A 108 9.87 2.28 -0.52
N GLU A 109 10.24 1.14 0.08
CA GLU A 109 9.47 -0.10 -0.02
C GLU A 109 8.26 -0.05 0.91
N CYS A 110 7.09 0.00 0.33
CA CYS A 110 5.81 0.03 1.03
C CYS A 110 5.21 -1.38 1.03
N ALA A 111 5.44 -2.12 2.10
CA ALA A 111 5.07 -3.53 2.23
C ALA A 111 3.69 -3.75 2.90
N ASP A 112 2.78 -2.78 2.79
CA ASP A 112 1.45 -2.82 3.41
C ASP A 112 0.61 -4.04 3.01
N TYR A 113 0.82 -4.56 1.80
CA TYR A 113 0.13 -5.75 1.33
C TYR A 113 0.58 -7.05 2.04
N MET A 114 1.76 -7.04 2.68
CA MET A 114 2.30 -8.18 3.42
C MET A 114 1.74 -8.27 4.85
N GLU A 115 1.00 -7.26 5.29
CA GLU A 115 0.37 -7.27 6.61
C GLU A 115 -0.69 -8.37 6.71
N THR A 116 -0.64 -9.11 7.79
CA THR A 116 -1.55 -10.23 8.04
C THR A 116 -2.87 -9.81 8.68
N SER A 117 -3.01 -8.57 9.14
CA SER A 117 -4.26 -8.06 9.70
C SER A 117 -4.78 -6.85 8.94
N ALA A 118 -6.10 -6.71 8.88
CA ALA A 118 -6.75 -5.58 8.24
C ALA A 118 -6.38 -4.25 8.92
N LEU A 119 -6.29 -4.21 10.25
CA LEU A 119 -5.88 -3.02 10.98
C LEU A 119 -4.39 -2.73 10.82
N GLY A 120 -3.51 -3.75 10.83
CA GLY A 120 -2.09 -3.57 10.52
C GLY A 120 -1.89 -2.94 9.15
N ARG A 121 -2.60 -3.45 8.14
CA ARG A 121 -2.56 -2.86 6.80
C ARG A 121 -3.08 -1.40 6.79
N ALA A 122 -4.15 -1.11 7.49
CA ALA A 122 -4.67 0.26 7.59
C ALA A 122 -3.71 1.19 8.36
N GLU A 123 -2.96 0.68 9.33
CA GLU A 123 -2.02 1.46 10.12
C GLU A 123 -0.84 2.02 9.32
N TRP A 124 -0.52 1.42 8.17
CA TRP A 124 0.46 1.97 7.23
C TRP A 124 0.17 3.42 6.83
N MET A 125 -1.09 3.87 6.92
CA MET A 125 -1.41 5.29 6.68
C MET A 125 -0.63 6.25 7.60
N LYS A 126 -0.22 5.81 8.80
CA LYS A 126 0.62 6.62 9.71
C LYS A 126 2.04 6.78 9.17
N PHE A 127 2.59 5.72 8.56
CA PHE A 127 3.88 5.80 7.87
C PHE A 127 3.84 6.82 6.72
N TYR A 128 2.77 6.77 5.91
CA TYR A 128 2.56 7.79 4.88
C TYR A 128 2.35 9.18 5.49
N GLY A 129 1.63 9.27 6.61
CA GLY A 129 1.48 10.53 7.35
C GLY A 129 2.85 11.15 7.67
N LEU A 130 3.78 10.36 8.20
CA LEU A 130 5.15 10.79 8.49
C LEU A 130 5.89 11.25 7.23
N LEU A 131 5.79 10.49 6.13
CA LEU A 131 6.46 10.82 4.88
C LEU A 131 6.01 12.16 4.29
N TYR A 132 4.74 12.52 4.45
CA TYR A 132 4.15 13.72 3.86
C TYR A 132 3.87 14.85 4.85
N GLY A 133 4.30 14.73 6.13
CA GLY A 133 4.02 15.72 7.18
C GLY A 133 2.53 15.84 7.46
N LYS A 134 1.82 14.70 7.51
CA LYS A 134 0.39 14.55 7.68
C LYS A 134 0.03 13.59 8.81
N GLU A 135 0.84 13.58 9.86
CA GLU A 135 0.70 12.66 10.99
C GLU A 135 -0.66 12.81 11.67
N HIS A 136 -1.10 14.04 11.87
CA HIS A 136 -2.40 14.32 12.51
C HIS A 136 -3.58 13.80 11.67
N GLU A 137 -3.56 14.05 10.35
CA GLU A 137 -4.56 13.54 9.44
C GLU A 137 -4.56 11.99 9.41
N ALA A 138 -3.38 11.39 9.42
CA ALA A 138 -3.22 9.94 9.42
C ALA A 138 -3.76 9.31 10.71
N ASP A 139 -3.40 9.85 11.86
CA ASP A 139 -3.90 9.37 13.16
C ASP A 139 -5.42 9.52 13.27
N SER A 140 -5.96 10.63 12.79
CA SER A 140 -7.40 10.88 12.78
C SER A 140 -8.14 9.85 11.91
N LEU A 141 -7.64 9.62 10.69
CA LEU A 141 -8.22 8.64 9.77
C LEU A 141 -8.11 7.22 10.33
N PHE A 142 -6.94 6.84 10.85
CA PHE A 142 -6.74 5.52 11.43
C PHE A 142 -7.66 5.27 12.62
N THR A 143 -7.81 6.26 13.52
CA THR A 143 -8.69 6.15 14.66
C THR A 143 -10.14 5.84 14.24
N VAL A 144 -10.64 6.50 13.20
CA VAL A 144 -11.99 6.24 12.67
C VAL A 144 -12.09 4.83 12.10
N VAL A 145 -11.11 4.39 11.33
CA VAL A 145 -11.07 3.04 10.75
C VAL A 145 -11.02 1.99 11.86
N GLU A 146 -10.14 2.17 12.84
CA GLU A 146 -9.98 1.25 13.97
C GLU A 146 -11.25 1.10 14.79
N GLN A 147 -11.89 2.23 15.15
CA GLN A 147 -13.13 2.23 15.93
C GLN A 147 -14.26 1.53 15.18
N ASN A 148 -14.43 1.85 13.91
CA ASN A 148 -15.45 1.22 13.06
C ASN A 148 -15.20 -0.28 12.92
N TYR A 149 -13.96 -0.68 12.64
CA TYR A 149 -13.59 -2.08 12.50
C TYR A 149 -13.87 -2.87 13.79
N LYS A 150 -13.39 -2.38 14.94
CA LYS A 150 -13.62 -3.00 16.26
C LYS A 150 -15.11 -3.09 16.59
N SER A 151 -15.88 -2.05 16.29
CA SER A 151 -17.33 -2.04 16.49
C SER A 151 -18.03 -3.11 15.64
N LEU A 152 -17.71 -3.20 14.35
CA LEU A 152 -18.30 -4.17 13.43
C LEU A 152 -17.91 -5.60 13.81
N SER A 153 -16.64 -5.86 14.14
CA SER A 153 -16.17 -7.17 14.57
C SER A 153 -16.89 -7.60 15.87
N LYS A 154 -17.05 -6.68 16.82
CA LYS A 154 -17.82 -6.94 18.04
C LYS A 154 -19.30 -7.25 17.74
N GLN A 155 -19.93 -6.51 16.85
CA GLN A 155 -21.32 -6.79 16.45
C GLN A 155 -21.43 -8.17 15.77
N ALA A 156 -20.49 -8.49 14.88
CA ALA A 156 -20.44 -9.79 14.22
C ALA A 156 -20.28 -10.93 15.21
N SER A 157 -19.42 -10.81 16.22
CA SER A 157 -19.19 -11.85 17.23
C SER A 157 -20.42 -12.14 18.12
N HIS A 158 -21.35 -11.17 18.24
CA HIS A 158 -22.61 -11.35 18.98
C HIS A 158 -23.74 -11.89 18.10
N SER A 159 -23.53 -12.07 16.80
CA SER A 159 -24.53 -12.61 15.90
C SER A 159 -24.81 -14.09 16.22
N LYS A 160 -26.10 -14.42 16.33
CA LYS A 160 -26.52 -15.83 16.46
C LYS A 160 -26.42 -16.61 15.14
N ILE A 161 -26.16 -15.91 14.03
CA ILE A 161 -26.08 -16.49 12.69
C ILE A 161 -24.64 -16.46 12.25
N THR A 162 -24.06 -17.65 12.05
CA THR A 162 -22.76 -17.81 11.40
C THR A 162 -22.97 -18.34 9.99
N ARG A 163 -22.39 -17.67 9.01
CA ARG A 163 -22.47 -18.09 7.62
C ARG A 163 -21.18 -18.76 7.17
N SER A 164 -21.32 -19.81 6.35
CA SER A 164 -20.15 -20.40 5.70
C SER A 164 -19.67 -19.49 4.57
N VAL A 165 -18.35 -19.34 4.49
CA VAL A 165 -17.67 -18.54 3.49
C VAL A 165 -16.90 -19.46 2.55
N LEU A 166 -17.14 -19.33 1.26
CA LEU A 166 -16.35 -19.96 0.22
C LEU A 166 -15.85 -18.83 -0.70
N PRO A 167 -14.61 -18.41 -0.53
CA PRO A 167 -14.08 -17.28 -1.29
C PRO A 167 -13.58 -17.69 -2.65
N ASP A 168 -13.47 -16.69 -3.52
CA ASP A 168 -12.80 -16.75 -4.80
C ASP A 168 -13.46 -17.74 -5.81
N ARG A 169 -12.76 -17.99 -6.89
CA ARG A 169 -13.22 -18.88 -7.96
C ARG A 169 -12.09 -19.80 -8.43
N LYS A 170 -12.48 -20.93 -8.98
CA LYS A 170 -11.54 -21.81 -9.67
C LYS A 170 -11.07 -21.18 -10.98
N VAL A 171 -9.76 -21.13 -11.19
CA VAL A 171 -9.11 -20.66 -12.41
C VAL A 171 -8.37 -21.83 -13.05
N GLY A 172 -8.83 -22.30 -14.19
CA GLY A 172 -8.30 -23.53 -14.80
C GLY A 172 -8.52 -24.74 -13.90
N ALA A 173 -7.47 -25.46 -13.58
CA ALA A 173 -7.50 -26.62 -12.67
C ALA A 173 -7.30 -26.27 -11.19
N VAL A 174 -6.91 -25.03 -10.88
CA VAL A 174 -6.51 -24.59 -9.55
C VAL A 174 -7.53 -23.66 -8.92
N TRP A 175 -7.71 -23.78 -7.61
CA TRP A 175 -8.51 -22.87 -6.81
C TRP A 175 -7.63 -22.24 -5.74
N TYR A 176 -7.31 -20.96 -5.90
CA TYR A 176 -6.51 -20.20 -4.94
C TYR A 176 -7.41 -19.76 -3.78
N LEU A 177 -7.18 -20.30 -2.60
CA LEU A 177 -7.94 -19.99 -1.39
C LEU A 177 -7.03 -19.27 -0.38
N PRO A 178 -7.53 -18.28 0.37
CA PRO A 178 -6.73 -17.66 1.41
C PRO A 178 -6.47 -18.66 2.56
N GLY A 179 -5.23 -18.71 3.05
CA GLY A 179 -4.93 -19.45 4.28
C GLY A 179 -5.63 -18.84 5.49
N GLY A 180 -5.79 -19.61 6.56
CA GLY A 180 -6.49 -19.18 7.77
C GLY A 180 -5.82 -18.01 8.49
N GLU A 181 -4.48 -17.94 8.43
CA GLU A 181 -3.70 -16.84 9.02
C GLU A 181 -3.38 -15.71 8.03
N SER A 182 -3.91 -15.76 6.80
CA SER A 182 -3.82 -14.65 5.85
C SER A 182 -4.70 -13.48 6.31
N SER A 183 -4.42 -12.29 5.79
CA SER A 183 -5.24 -11.09 6.07
C SER A 183 -6.73 -11.31 5.74
N ILE A 184 -7.02 -12.06 4.70
CA ILE A 184 -8.39 -12.42 4.31
C ILE A 184 -8.98 -13.50 5.22
N GLY A 185 -8.20 -14.52 5.59
CA GLY A 185 -8.64 -15.56 6.54
C GLY A 185 -9.00 -14.96 7.90
N LEU A 186 -8.17 -14.05 8.41
CA LEU A 186 -8.44 -13.33 9.65
C LEU A 186 -9.66 -12.40 9.54
N LEU A 187 -9.87 -11.75 8.38
CA LEU A 187 -11.06 -10.94 8.14
C LEU A 187 -12.34 -11.77 8.21
N TYR A 188 -12.35 -13.01 7.68
CA TYR A 188 -13.51 -13.90 7.82
C TYR A 188 -13.76 -14.27 9.27
N LYS A 189 -12.73 -14.51 10.05
CA LYS A 189 -12.82 -14.78 11.49
C LYS A 189 -13.43 -13.58 12.24
N ASP A 190 -12.94 -12.38 11.97
CA ASP A 190 -13.42 -11.14 12.59
C ASP A 190 -14.86 -10.80 12.20
N ALA A 191 -15.28 -11.21 11.01
CA ALA A 191 -16.66 -11.13 10.53
C ALA A 191 -17.56 -12.27 11.06
N HIS A 192 -17.09 -13.12 11.98
CA HIS A 192 -17.81 -14.30 12.50
C HIS A 192 -18.23 -15.27 11.40
N GLY A 193 -17.46 -15.35 10.31
CA GLY A 193 -17.65 -16.28 9.21
C GLY A 193 -17.06 -17.66 9.51
N ARG A 194 -17.73 -18.72 9.04
CA ARG A 194 -17.21 -20.08 9.12
C ARG A 194 -16.47 -20.42 7.83
N TYR A 195 -15.15 -20.45 7.92
CA TYR A 195 -14.27 -20.74 6.79
C TYR A 195 -13.59 -22.13 6.97
N ALA A 196 -13.62 -22.96 5.93
CA ALA A 196 -13.15 -24.34 6.01
C ALA A 196 -11.66 -24.45 6.36
N TYR A 197 -10.85 -23.49 5.92
CA TYR A 197 -9.41 -23.45 6.14
C TYR A 197 -8.99 -22.48 7.26
N SER A 198 -9.91 -22.11 8.17
CA SER A 198 -9.64 -21.18 9.27
C SER A 198 -8.51 -21.60 10.21
N ASN A 199 -8.25 -22.91 10.31
CA ASN A 199 -7.16 -23.47 11.15
C ASN A 199 -5.85 -23.66 10.37
N ASP A 200 -5.82 -23.33 9.10
CA ASP A 200 -4.61 -23.42 8.30
C ASP A 200 -3.67 -22.27 8.67
N LYS A 201 -2.41 -22.61 8.98
CA LYS A 201 -1.42 -21.63 9.47
C LYS A 201 -0.73 -20.83 8.36
N HIS A 202 -1.07 -21.06 7.10
CA HIS A 202 -0.51 -20.26 6.03
C HIS A 202 -1.03 -18.82 6.09
N SER A 203 -0.15 -17.88 5.87
CA SER A 203 -0.47 -16.45 5.77
C SER A 203 -0.77 -16.01 4.32
N GLY A 204 -0.55 -16.90 3.35
CA GLY A 204 -0.78 -16.68 1.93
C GLY A 204 -1.99 -17.43 1.39
N SER A 205 -1.99 -17.67 0.07
CA SER A 205 -3.01 -18.47 -0.60
C SER A 205 -2.65 -19.95 -0.62
N LEU A 206 -3.68 -20.80 -0.45
CA LEU A 206 -3.62 -22.24 -0.65
C LEU A 206 -3.94 -22.57 -2.11
N THR A 207 -3.40 -23.64 -2.64
CA THR A 207 -3.64 -24.13 -4.02
C THR A 207 -4.20 -25.54 -4.00
#